data_8310ea587aa8dfdea65e420456398877
#
_entry.id   8310ea587aa8dfdea65e420456398877
#
_cell.length_a   1.000
_cell.length_b   1.000
_cell.length_c   1.000
_cell.angle_alpha   90.00
_cell.angle_beta   90.00
_cell.angle_gamma   90.00
#
_symmetry.space_group_name_H-M   'P 1'
#
loop_
_entity.id
_entity.type
_entity.pdbx_description
1 polymer ?
#
loop_
_entity_poly.entity_id
_entity_poly.type
_entity_poly.pdbx_seq_one_letter_code
_entity_poly.pdbx_strand_id
1 'polypeptide(L)' 'MRVPRTFVFVDLSGFTNYTAAYGDDAAGRVLSAFRSLTREIASERGVRVDKWLGDGCMVVAVEQTDGIAFALELGKRSA' A
#
# COMPACT_ATOMS: atom_id res chain seq x y z
N MET A 1 -20.38 1.64 20.75
CA MET A 1 -20.77 2.22 19.46
C MET A 1 -19.79 1.80 18.37
N ARG A 2 -20.30 1.34 17.26
CA ARG A 2 -19.43 1.00 16.13
C ARG A 2 -19.19 2.24 15.27
N VAL A 3 -17.92 2.46 14.95
CA VAL A 3 -17.54 3.50 14.00
C VAL A 3 -17.25 2.82 12.68
N PRO A 4 -17.95 3.18 11.60
CA PRO A 4 -17.67 2.59 10.29
C PRO A 4 -16.21 2.85 9.85
N ARG A 5 -15.61 1.84 9.25
CA ARG A 5 -14.25 1.93 8.73
C ARG A 5 -14.23 1.46 7.29
N THR A 6 -13.38 2.09 6.50
CA THR A 6 -13.13 1.65 5.13
C THR A 6 -11.81 0.93 5.10
N PHE A 7 -11.80 -0.29 4.55
CA PHE A 7 -10.60 -1.08 4.41
C PHE A 7 -10.16 -1.06 2.96
N VAL A 8 -8.87 -0.80 2.75
CA VAL A 8 -8.27 -0.81 1.41
C VAL A 8 -7.17 -1.85 1.38
N PHE A 9 -7.28 -2.80 0.46
CA PHE A 9 -6.26 -3.82 0.26
C PHE A 9 -5.41 -3.39 -0.93
N VAL A 10 -4.11 -3.35 -0.73
CA VAL A 10 -3.15 -2.97 -1.75
C VAL A 10 -2.21 -4.12 -1.99
N ASP A 11 -2.01 -4.46 -3.26
CA ASP A 11 -1.15 -5.56 -3.65
C ASP A 11 -0.18 -5.10 -4.73
N LEU A 12 1.07 -5.56 -4.66
CA LEU A 12 2.09 -5.26 -5.64
C LEU A 12 1.99 -6.26 -6.79
N SER A 13 1.24 -5.88 -7.81
CA SER A 13 0.97 -6.74 -8.96
C SER A 13 2.26 -7.13 -9.67
N GLY A 14 2.41 -8.43 -9.96
CA GLY A 14 3.57 -8.94 -10.67
C GLY A 14 4.84 -9.08 -9.83
N PHE A 15 4.76 -8.89 -8.52
CA PHE A 15 5.93 -8.94 -7.64
C PHE A 15 6.63 -10.31 -7.68
N THR A 16 5.85 -11.39 -7.70
CA THR A 16 6.41 -12.75 -7.77
C THR A 16 7.23 -12.94 -9.05
N ASN A 17 6.69 -12.47 -10.18
CA ASN A 17 7.40 -12.54 -11.46
C ASN A 17 8.66 -11.67 -11.45
N TYR A 18 8.59 -10.50 -10.85
CA TYR A 18 9.73 -9.60 -10.71
C TYR A 18 10.84 -10.26 -9.91
N THR A 19 10.49 -10.88 -8.76
CA THR A 19 11.46 -11.57 -7.91
C THR A 19 12.14 -12.70 -8.66
N ALA A 20 11.40 -13.48 -9.43
CA ALA A 20 11.95 -14.58 -10.22
C ALA A 20 12.91 -14.08 -11.30
N ALA A 21 12.62 -12.91 -11.89
CA ALA A 21 13.42 -12.36 -12.98
C ALA A 21 14.68 -11.63 -12.50
N TYR A 22 14.60 -10.90 -11.38
CA TYR A 22 15.66 -9.97 -10.96
C TYR A 22 16.32 -10.32 -9.62
N GLY A 23 15.83 -11.34 -8.91
CA GLY A 23 16.43 -11.83 -7.68
C GLY A 23 15.92 -11.15 -6.41
N ASP A 24 16.32 -11.71 -5.27
CA ASP A 24 15.80 -11.30 -3.97
C ASP A 24 16.27 -9.89 -3.54
N ASP A 25 17.50 -9.53 -3.87
CA ASP A 25 18.02 -8.21 -3.49
C ASP A 25 17.26 -7.09 -4.19
N ALA A 26 17.03 -7.24 -5.50
CA ALA A 26 16.26 -6.27 -6.27
C ALA A 26 14.81 -6.20 -5.78
N ALA A 27 14.21 -7.36 -5.50
CA ALA A 27 12.86 -7.44 -4.98
C ALA A 27 12.74 -6.76 -3.61
N GLY A 28 13.74 -6.94 -2.76
CA GLY A 28 13.79 -6.29 -1.45
C GLY A 28 13.81 -4.77 -1.55
N ARG A 29 14.56 -4.24 -2.52
CA ARG A 29 14.62 -2.79 -2.75
C ARG A 29 13.27 -2.25 -3.23
N VAL A 30 12.62 -2.96 -4.15
CA VAL A 30 11.30 -2.56 -4.65
C VAL A 30 10.27 -2.60 -3.53
N LEU A 31 10.27 -3.65 -2.73
CA LEU A 31 9.32 -3.77 -1.62
C LEU A 31 9.54 -2.69 -0.57
N SER A 32 10.79 -2.38 -0.25
CA SER A 32 11.14 -1.32 0.70
C SER A 32 10.67 0.05 0.19
N ALA A 33 10.89 0.33 -1.10
CA ALA A 33 10.43 1.57 -1.71
C ALA A 33 8.90 1.67 -1.70
N PHE A 34 8.21 0.57 -2.00
CA PHE A 34 6.76 0.51 -1.97
C PHE A 34 6.22 0.79 -0.57
N ARG A 35 6.83 0.19 0.45
CA ARG A 35 6.41 0.40 1.85
C ARG A 35 6.60 1.84 2.28
N SER A 36 7.74 2.45 1.91
CA SER A 36 8.02 3.84 2.25
C SER A 36 7.02 4.78 1.59
N LEU A 37 6.74 4.58 0.30
CA LEU A 37 5.77 5.38 -0.45
C LEU A 37 4.37 5.22 0.15
N THR A 38 3.99 4.00 0.49
CA THR A 38 2.68 3.73 1.08
C THR A 38 2.51 4.46 2.41
N ARG A 39 3.53 4.42 3.27
CA ARG A 39 3.50 5.12 4.56
C ARG A 39 3.40 6.63 4.37
N GLU A 40 4.15 7.17 3.42
CA GLU A 40 4.14 8.60 3.14
C GLU A 40 2.75 9.06 2.71
N ILE A 41 2.14 8.38 1.76
CA ILE A 41 0.81 8.74 1.25
C ILE A 41 -0.24 8.52 2.33
N ALA A 42 -0.14 7.44 3.11
CA ALA A 42 -1.07 7.17 4.20
C ALA A 42 -1.07 8.31 5.21
N SER A 43 0.13 8.81 5.57
CA SER A 43 0.26 9.95 6.46
C SER A 43 -0.38 11.22 5.88
N GLU A 44 -0.16 11.47 4.59
CA GLU A 44 -0.71 12.64 3.92
C GLU A 44 -2.24 12.60 3.84
N ARG A 45 -2.81 11.42 3.69
CA ARG A 45 -4.26 11.24 3.50
C ARG A 45 -5.01 10.88 4.77
N GLY A 46 -4.32 10.83 5.91
CA GLY A 46 -4.97 10.53 7.19
C GLY A 46 -5.49 9.11 7.31
N VAL A 47 -4.87 8.16 6.60
CA VAL A 47 -5.21 6.74 6.73
C VAL A 47 -4.09 6.01 7.45
N ARG A 48 -4.38 4.80 7.93
CA ARG A 48 -3.43 4.02 8.70
C ARG A 48 -3.17 2.68 8.03
N VAL A 49 -1.89 2.32 7.92
CA VAL A 49 -1.52 0.98 7.49
C VAL A 49 -1.74 0.04 8.69
N ASP A 50 -2.70 -0.86 8.55
CA ASP A 50 -3.05 -1.77 9.64
C ASP A 50 -2.05 -2.92 9.73
N LYS A 51 -1.73 -3.53 8.59
CA LYS A 51 -0.73 -4.59 8.56
C LYS A 51 -0.15 -4.77 7.15
N TRP A 52 1.05 -5.32 7.12
CA TRP A 52 1.72 -5.71 5.89
C TRP A 52 1.44 -7.19 5.62
N LEU A 53 1.16 -7.51 4.36
CA LEU A 53 0.76 -8.85 3.91
C LEU A 53 1.70 -9.29 2.79
N GLY A 54 2.96 -9.60 3.14
CA GLY A 54 3.94 -9.98 2.13
C GLY A 54 4.19 -8.83 1.15
N ASP A 55 3.71 -8.97 -0.08
CA ASP A 55 3.86 -7.97 -1.14
C ASP A 55 2.70 -6.97 -1.21
N GLY A 56 1.91 -6.88 -0.15
CA GLY A 56 0.79 -5.96 -0.08
C GLY A 56 0.56 -5.46 1.33
N CYS A 57 -0.54 -4.73 1.51
CA CYS A 57 -0.92 -4.23 2.84
C CYS A 57 -2.41 -3.97 2.93
N MET A 58 -2.90 -3.89 4.16
CA MET A 58 -4.27 -3.48 4.45
C MET A 58 -4.22 -2.12 5.13
N VAL A 59 -4.98 -1.18 4.60
CA VAL A 59 -5.06 0.19 5.10
C VAL A 59 -6.46 0.44 5.61
N VAL A 60 -6.56 1.17 6.72
CA VAL A 60 -7.84 1.50 7.34
C VAL A 60 -8.04 3.00 7.30
N ALA A 61 -9.18 3.42 6.79
CA ALA A 61 -9.60 4.82 6.77
C ALA A 61 -10.92 4.96 7.52
N VAL A 62 -11.07 6.05 8.27
CA VAL A 62 -12.33 6.35 8.95
C VAL A 62 -13.36 6.80 7.91
N GLU A 63 -12.94 7.66 6.98
CA GLU A 63 -13.81 8.17 5.93
C GLU A 63 -13.53 7.43 4.62
N GLN A 64 -14.60 7.07 3.91
CA GLN A 64 -14.48 6.40 2.61
C GLN A 64 -13.69 7.24 1.61
N THR A 65 -13.89 8.56 1.64
CA THR A 65 -13.19 9.47 0.74
C THR A 65 -11.68 9.45 0.95
N ASP A 66 -11.22 9.32 2.20
CA ASP A 66 -9.79 9.23 2.51
C ASP A 66 -9.18 7.94 1.96
N GLY A 67 -9.90 6.82 2.07
CA GLY A 67 -9.45 5.56 1.53
C GLY A 67 -9.32 5.60 0.01
N ILE A 68 -10.30 6.19 -0.66
CA ILE A 68 -10.28 6.35 -2.12
C ILE A 68 -9.15 7.27 -2.54
N ALA A 69 -8.98 8.40 -1.86
CA ALA A 69 -7.91 9.35 -2.15
C ALA A 69 -6.53 8.71 -1.99
N PHE A 70 -6.36 7.91 -0.94
CA PHE A 70 -5.13 7.15 -0.71
C PHE A 70 -4.85 6.20 -1.87
N ALA A 71 -5.85 5.41 -2.27
CA ALA A 71 -5.69 4.43 -3.34
C ALA A 71 -5.33 5.09 -4.67
N LEU A 72 -6.01 6.18 -5.01
CA LEU A 72 -5.73 6.92 -6.23
C LEU A 72 -4.32 7.53 -6.24
N GLU A 73 -3.90 8.11 -5.12
CA GLU A 73 -2.58 8.73 -5.02
C GLU A 73 -1.47 7.67 -5.11
N LEU A 74 -1.67 6.54 -4.44
CA LEU A 74 -0.71 5.44 -4.49
C LEU A 74 -0.55 4.92 -5.92
N GLY A 75 -1.66 4.75 -6.64
CA GLY A 75 -1.63 4.33 -8.03
C GLY A 75 -0.87 5.30 -8.91
N LYS A 76 -1.06 6.60 -8.71
CA LYS A 76 -0.37 7.63 -9.49
C LYS A 76 1.14 7.65 -9.23
N ARG A 77 1.56 7.58 -7.96
CA ARG A 77 2.98 7.70 -7.60
C ARG A 77 3.77 6.43 -7.85
N SER A 78 3.10 5.26 -7.88
CA SER A 78 3.78 3.99 -8.10
C SER A 78 3.82 3.55 -9.55
N ALA A 79 3.24 4.33 -10.45
CA ALA A 79 3.22 4.02 -11.87
C ALA A 79 4.58 4.26 -12.55
#